data_0e12dcaa2eb231cc1e241de9eeae52ae
#
_entry.id   0e12dcaa2eb231cc1e241de9eeae52ae
#
_cell.length_a   1.000
_cell.length_b   1.000
_cell.length_c   1.000
_cell.angle_alpha   90.00
_cell.angle_beta   90.00
_cell.angle_gamma   90.00
#
_symmetry.space_group_name_H-M   'P 1'
#
loop_
_entity.id
_entity.type
_entity.pdbx_description
1 polymer ?
#
loop_
_entity_poly.entity_id
_entity_poly.type
_entity_poly.pdbx_seq_one_letter_code
_entity_poly.pdbx_strand_id
1 'polypeptide(L)'
;MPLSLQIIETIEQLKEMARLEEEIWKTAPVPLHQTLTAAKNGGIVIGAYMDGKLVGFVYSFPGFRNGEVYLCSHMMGIDASFRDRGIGCRLKRKQAEEARRRGYRVIRWTYDPLQSRNGYLNLAKLGAVGVEYVENCYGEMNDALNGQLPSDRFIVEWRLDERVTGERNLVEADLLKARRLTVLEAGQRADGLLRPVLRDIDGTAAPLLLTAIPLDFPQLKEQDFALALEWRLATRALFQRLLVEGWIAAGAWRCLEEGVLYYIWKRRSERWQQKGEEE
;
A
#
# COMPACT_ATOMS: atom_id res chain seq x y z
N MET A 1 3.76 25.16 -12.32
CA MET A 1 2.48 25.15 -13.06
C MET A 1 1.48 24.19 -12.39
N PRO A 2 0.17 24.38 -12.52
CA PRO A 2 -0.80 23.60 -11.80
C PRO A 2 -0.88 22.17 -12.33
N LEU A 3 -0.97 21.19 -11.42
CA LEU A 3 -1.23 19.79 -11.74
C LEU A 3 -2.71 19.62 -12.09
N SER A 4 -3.01 19.06 -13.25
CA SER A 4 -4.36 18.66 -13.65
C SER A 4 -4.54 17.15 -13.57
N LEU A 5 -5.73 16.68 -13.14
CA LEU A 5 -6.10 15.28 -13.09
C LEU A 5 -7.26 15.03 -14.04
N GLN A 6 -7.07 14.12 -14.99
CA GLN A 6 -8.05 13.86 -16.07
C GLN A 6 -8.37 12.38 -16.13
N ILE A 7 -9.62 12.03 -16.43
CA ILE A 7 -9.98 10.65 -16.79
C ILE A 7 -9.40 10.35 -18.16
N ILE A 8 -8.74 9.20 -18.27
CA ILE A 8 -8.19 8.69 -19.53
C ILE A 8 -9.24 7.78 -20.17
N GLU A 9 -9.69 8.13 -21.38
CA GLU A 9 -10.73 7.40 -22.11
C GLU A 9 -10.37 7.12 -23.55
N THR A 10 -9.46 7.90 -24.14
CA THR A 10 -9.08 7.73 -25.55
C THR A 10 -7.90 6.77 -25.73
N ILE A 11 -7.81 6.20 -26.93
CA ILE A 11 -6.71 5.29 -27.30
C ILE A 11 -5.37 6.03 -27.24
N GLU A 12 -5.33 7.29 -27.65
CA GLU A 12 -4.13 8.12 -27.65
C GLU A 12 -3.62 8.35 -26.21
N GLN A 13 -4.51 8.68 -25.29
CA GLN A 13 -4.16 8.84 -23.88
C GLN A 13 -3.69 7.52 -23.24
N LEU A 14 -4.33 6.39 -23.60
CA LEU A 14 -3.90 5.07 -23.11
C LEU A 14 -2.53 4.67 -23.67
N LYS A 15 -2.20 5.05 -24.90
CA LYS A 15 -0.85 4.86 -25.47
C LYS A 15 0.20 5.70 -24.74
N GLU A 16 -0.15 6.94 -24.34
CA GLU A 16 0.71 7.80 -23.54
C GLU A 16 0.95 7.18 -22.16
N MET A 17 -0.10 6.66 -21.52
CA MET A 17 0.01 5.93 -20.25
C MET A 17 0.92 4.70 -20.36
N ALA A 18 0.77 3.90 -21.43
CA ALA A 18 1.59 2.70 -21.66
C ALA A 18 3.09 3.05 -21.82
N ARG A 19 3.42 4.17 -22.50
CA ARG A 19 4.81 4.65 -22.59
C ARG A 19 5.37 5.02 -21.21
N LEU A 20 4.59 5.77 -20.41
CA LEU A 20 5.02 6.13 -19.05
C LEU A 20 5.16 4.89 -18.15
N GLU A 21 4.29 3.89 -18.32
CA GLU A 21 4.38 2.60 -17.63
C GLU A 21 5.70 1.90 -17.93
N GLU A 22 6.06 1.77 -19.22
CA GLU A 22 7.32 1.18 -19.67
C GLU A 22 8.55 1.97 -19.17
N GLU A 23 8.48 3.31 -19.18
CA GLU A 23 9.53 4.18 -18.65
C GLU A 23 9.76 3.97 -17.14
N ILE A 24 8.71 3.71 -16.37
CA ILE A 24 8.80 3.54 -14.92
C ILE A 24 9.33 2.16 -14.52
N TRP A 25 8.78 1.09 -15.12
CA TRP A 25 9.09 -0.29 -14.68
C TRP A 25 10.09 -1.02 -15.57
N LYS A 26 10.42 -0.47 -16.73
CA LYS A 26 11.34 -1.10 -17.71
C LYS A 26 10.89 -2.50 -18.15
N THR A 27 9.59 -2.72 -18.15
CA THR A 27 8.93 -3.96 -18.59
C THR A 27 7.87 -3.63 -19.63
N ALA A 28 7.41 -4.64 -20.37
CA ALA A 28 6.31 -4.44 -21.31
C ALA A 28 5.05 -3.93 -20.56
N PRO A 29 4.38 -2.89 -21.08
CA PRO A 29 3.19 -2.33 -20.43
C PRO A 29 2.00 -3.28 -20.56
N VAL A 30 0.96 -3.04 -19.75
CA VAL A 30 -0.32 -3.74 -19.88
C VAL A 30 -0.86 -3.55 -21.30
N PRO A 31 -1.29 -4.61 -21.99
CA PRO A 31 -1.76 -4.52 -23.37
C PRO A 31 -2.88 -3.49 -23.53
N LEU A 32 -2.76 -2.62 -24.55
CA LEU A 32 -3.67 -1.51 -24.80
C LEU A 32 -5.15 -1.95 -24.87
N HIS A 33 -5.43 -3.09 -25.50
CA HIS A 33 -6.81 -3.62 -25.56
C HIS A 33 -7.35 -4.00 -24.20
N GLN A 34 -6.52 -4.46 -23.27
CA GLN A 34 -6.93 -4.79 -21.90
C GLN A 34 -7.28 -3.54 -21.10
N THR A 35 -6.42 -2.51 -21.14
CA THR A 35 -6.67 -1.23 -20.45
C THR A 35 -7.90 -0.51 -21.02
N LEU A 36 -8.08 -0.54 -22.35
CA LEU A 36 -9.26 0.02 -23.02
C LEU A 36 -10.54 -0.73 -22.62
N THR A 37 -10.50 -2.07 -22.63
CA THR A 37 -11.64 -2.89 -22.22
C THR A 37 -12.02 -2.64 -20.76
N ALA A 38 -11.04 -2.57 -19.87
CA ALA A 38 -11.28 -2.24 -18.46
C ALA A 38 -11.91 -0.85 -18.31
N ALA A 39 -11.38 0.17 -18.97
CA ALA A 39 -11.93 1.54 -18.92
C ALA A 39 -13.39 1.62 -19.39
N LYS A 40 -13.76 0.84 -20.43
CA LYS A 40 -15.13 0.78 -20.96
C LYS A 40 -16.11 -0.03 -20.11
N ASN A 41 -15.60 -0.92 -19.24
CA ASN A 41 -16.40 -1.84 -18.43
C ASN A 41 -16.31 -1.54 -16.93
N GLY A 42 -16.38 -0.25 -16.56
CA GLY A 42 -16.43 0.19 -15.16
C GLY A 42 -15.07 0.52 -14.55
N GLY A 43 -13.96 0.22 -15.22
CA GLY A 43 -12.62 0.60 -14.78
C GLY A 43 -12.44 2.13 -14.76
N ILE A 44 -11.51 2.58 -13.94
CA ILE A 44 -11.17 4.00 -13.78
C ILE A 44 -9.68 4.16 -14.07
N VAL A 45 -9.39 4.96 -15.09
CA VAL A 45 -8.00 5.34 -15.46
C VAL A 45 -7.89 6.85 -15.34
N ILE A 46 -6.91 7.33 -14.56
CA ILE A 46 -6.71 8.76 -14.32
C ILE A 46 -5.26 9.11 -14.61
N GLY A 47 -5.05 10.14 -15.42
CA GLY A 47 -3.76 10.75 -15.69
C GLY A 47 -3.56 12.02 -14.87
N ALA A 48 -2.34 12.22 -14.43
CA ALA A 48 -1.84 13.44 -13.82
C ALA A 48 -0.96 14.16 -14.85
N TYR A 49 -1.35 15.37 -15.21
CA TYR A 49 -0.70 16.16 -16.26
C TYR A 49 -0.07 17.43 -15.68
N MET A 50 1.14 17.73 -16.11
CA MET A 50 1.83 19.01 -15.91
C MET A 50 2.36 19.51 -17.24
N ASP A 51 2.02 20.75 -17.59
CA ASP A 51 2.43 21.37 -18.86
C ASP A 51 2.08 20.54 -20.11
N GLY A 52 0.90 19.88 -20.06
CA GLY A 52 0.44 19.02 -21.15
C GLY A 52 1.10 17.63 -21.22
N LYS A 53 2.12 17.35 -20.37
CA LYS A 53 2.79 16.05 -20.27
C LYS A 53 2.15 15.19 -19.20
N LEU A 54 1.91 13.92 -19.49
CA LEU A 54 1.52 12.92 -18.49
C LEU A 54 2.72 12.61 -17.59
N VAL A 55 2.57 12.90 -16.28
CA VAL A 55 3.62 12.71 -15.26
C VAL A 55 3.28 11.64 -14.24
N GLY A 56 2.09 11.07 -14.30
CA GLY A 56 1.67 9.99 -13.44
C GLY A 56 0.29 9.48 -13.81
N PHE A 57 -0.04 8.28 -13.38
CA PHE A 57 -1.34 7.68 -13.64
C PHE A 57 -1.76 6.72 -12.53
N VAL A 58 -3.06 6.42 -12.46
CA VAL A 58 -3.62 5.29 -11.73
C VAL A 58 -4.56 4.53 -12.66
N TYR A 59 -4.41 3.21 -12.70
CA TYR A 59 -5.22 2.27 -13.49
C TYR A 59 -5.95 1.31 -12.56
N SER A 60 -7.25 1.12 -12.80
CA SER A 60 -8.09 0.23 -12.01
C SER A 60 -9.21 -0.39 -12.86
N PHE A 61 -9.72 -1.51 -12.41
CA PHE A 61 -10.80 -2.27 -13.05
C PHE A 61 -11.74 -2.87 -12.01
N PRO A 62 -12.98 -3.27 -12.38
CA PRO A 62 -13.90 -3.94 -11.49
C PRO A 62 -13.33 -5.29 -11.03
N GLY A 63 -13.36 -5.55 -9.73
CA GLY A 63 -13.12 -6.86 -9.14
C GLY A 63 -14.42 -7.38 -8.52
N PHE A 64 -14.51 -8.70 -8.34
CA PHE A 64 -15.63 -9.35 -7.68
C PHE A 64 -15.12 -10.31 -6.62
N ARG A 65 -15.68 -10.25 -5.41
CA ARG A 65 -15.32 -11.16 -4.31
C ARG A 65 -16.52 -11.26 -3.34
N ASN A 66 -16.83 -12.46 -2.92
CA ASN A 66 -17.87 -12.74 -1.92
C ASN A 66 -19.22 -12.07 -2.23
N GLY A 67 -19.67 -12.10 -3.49
CA GLY A 67 -20.93 -11.49 -3.92
C GLY A 67 -20.88 -9.97 -4.11
N GLU A 68 -19.77 -9.31 -3.82
CA GLU A 68 -19.65 -7.84 -3.89
C GLU A 68 -18.66 -7.39 -4.98
N VAL A 69 -19.04 -6.30 -5.69
CA VAL A 69 -18.17 -5.64 -6.66
C VAL A 69 -17.34 -4.59 -5.93
N TYR A 70 -16.04 -4.58 -6.18
CA TYR A 70 -15.11 -3.57 -5.69
C TYR A 70 -14.26 -3.00 -6.84
N LEU A 71 -13.61 -1.87 -6.64
CA LEU A 71 -12.64 -1.35 -7.59
C LEU A 71 -11.24 -1.89 -7.25
N CYS A 72 -10.68 -2.72 -8.14
CA CYS A 72 -9.29 -3.16 -8.03
C CYS A 72 -8.35 -2.07 -8.56
N SER A 73 -7.62 -1.39 -7.68
CA SER A 73 -6.62 -0.39 -8.07
C SER A 73 -5.31 -1.09 -8.40
N HIS A 74 -5.15 -1.47 -9.66
CA HIS A 74 -4.09 -2.37 -10.10
C HIS A 74 -2.71 -1.72 -10.11
N MET A 75 -2.59 -0.55 -10.75
CA MET A 75 -1.30 0.13 -10.93
C MET A 75 -1.40 1.62 -10.66
N MET A 76 -0.34 2.18 -10.11
CA MET A 76 -0.12 3.62 -9.99
C MET A 76 1.35 3.93 -10.24
N GLY A 77 1.63 4.73 -11.24
CA GLY A 77 2.98 5.14 -11.62
C GLY A 77 3.14 6.65 -11.58
N ILE A 78 4.32 7.11 -11.20
CA ILE A 78 4.71 8.53 -11.24
C ILE A 78 6.12 8.60 -11.80
N ASP A 79 6.31 9.45 -12.83
CA ASP A 79 7.61 9.78 -13.40
C ASP A 79 8.59 10.15 -12.27
N ALA A 80 9.79 9.59 -12.30
CA ALA A 80 10.79 9.75 -11.24
C ALA A 80 11.07 11.23 -10.91
N SER A 81 11.08 12.10 -11.93
CA SER A 81 11.34 13.54 -11.79
C SER A 81 10.22 14.30 -11.06
N PHE A 82 9.05 13.67 -10.90
CA PHE A 82 7.87 14.27 -10.28
C PHE A 82 7.45 13.58 -8.98
N ARG A 83 8.24 12.62 -8.47
CA ARG A 83 7.99 11.98 -7.18
C ARG A 83 8.11 12.98 -6.03
N ASP A 84 7.58 12.58 -4.88
CA ASP A 84 7.59 13.35 -3.60
C ASP A 84 6.85 14.71 -3.65
N ARG A 85 6.07 14.98 -4.71
CA ARG A 85 5.22 16.18 -4.88
C ARG A 85 3.74 15.95 -4.52
N GLY A 86 3.42 14.84 -3.85
CA GLY A 86 2.05 14.51 -3.43
C GLY A 86 1.12 14.03 -4.55
N ILE A 87 1.62 13.81 -5.77
CA ILE A 87 0.82 13.42 -6.95
C ILE A 87 0.07 12.10 -6.72
N GLY A 88 0.74 11.09 -6.13
CA GLY A 88 0.10 9.80 -5.84
C GLY A 88 -1.11 9.91 -4.91
N CYS A 89 -1.01 10.74 -3.88
CA CYS A 89 -2.13 11.00 -2.97
C CYS A 89 -3.31 11.67 -3.71
N ARG A 90 -3.01 12.63 -4.60
CA ARG A 90 -4.04 13.32 -5.40
C ARG A 90 -4.69 12.38 -6.41
N LEU A 91 -3.92 11.53 -7.10
CA LEU A 91 -4.44 10.48 -7.99
C LEU A 91 -5.39 9.53 -7.25
N LYS A 92 -4.98 9.02 -6.09
CA LYS A 92 -5.81 8.11 -5.29
C LYS A 92 -7.09 8.78 -4.79
N ARG A 93 -7.02 10.04 -4.35
CA ARG A 93 -8.22 10.79 -3.93
C ARG A 93 -9.17 11.02 -5.10
N LYS A 94 -8.65 11.37 -6.27
CA LYS A 94 -9.49 11.50 -7.49
C LYS A 94 -10.08 10.16 -7.90
N GLN A 95 -9.32 9.05 -7.79
CA GLN A 95 -9.83 7.70 -8.00
C GLN A 95 -11.00 7.38 -7.05
N ALA A 96 -10.87 7.73 -5.76
CA ALA A 96 -11.92 7.49 -4.78
C ALA A 96 -13.19 8.33 -5.05
N GLU A 97 -13.03 9.58 -5.49
CA GLU A 97 -14.13 10.44 -5.92
C GLU A 97 -14.90 9.80 -7.09
N GLU A 98 -14.19 9.41 -8.14
CA GLU A 98 -14.79 8.76 -9.31
C GLU A 98 -15.39 7.39 -8.99
N ALA A 99 -14.76 6.62 -8.11
CA ALA A 99 -15.28 5.34 -7.65
C ALA A 99 -16.63 5.50 -6.92
N ARG A 100 -16.73 6.48 -6.00
CA ARG A 100 -18.02 6.80 -5.34
C ARG A 100 -19.09 7.20 -6.36
N ARG A 101 -18.75 8.06 -7.32
CA ARG A 101 -19.67 8.50 -8.36
C ARG A 101 -20.21 7.35 -9.20
N ARG A 102 -19.40 6.30 -9.40
CA ARG A 102 -19.77 5.08 -10.14
C ARG A 102 -20.40 4.00 -9.26
N GLY A 103 -20.61 4.25 -7.97
CA GLY A 103 -21.28 3.33 -7.05
C GLY A 103 -20.39 2.30 -6.37
N TYR A 104 -19.06 2.36 -6.54
CA TYR A 104 -18.14 1.53 -5.78
C TYR A 104 -18.15 1.94 -4.31
N ARG A 105 -18.19 0.94 -3.42
CA ARG A 105 -18.09 1.14 -1.97
C ARG A 105 -16.68 0.92 -1.44
N VAL A 106 -15.88 0.12 -2.13
CA VAL A 106 -14.56 -0.29 -1.69
C VAL A 106 -13.56 -0.20 -2.85
N ILE A 107 -12.37 0.32 -2.56
CA ILE A 107 -11.19 0.16 -3.42
C ILE A 107 -10.23 -0.81 -2.74
N ARG A 108 -9.76 -1.82 -3.48
CA ARG A 108 -8.76 -2.80 -3.01
C ARG A 108 -7.52 -2.75 -3.88
N TRP A 109 -6.36 -2.95 -3.28
CA TRP A 109 -5.09 -3.13 -4.00
C TRP A 109 -4.06 -3.82 -3.12
N THR A 110 -2.93 -4.17 -3.71
CA THR A 110 -1.80 -4.77 -3.03
C THR A 110 -0.60 -3.84 -3.01
N TYR A 111 0.25 -3.96 -2.00
CA TYR A 111 1.56 -3.35 -1.98
C TYR A 111 2.53 -4.19 -1.14
N ASP A 112 3.83 -4.03 -1.37
CA ASP A 112 4.86 -4.67 -0.56
C ASP A 112 4.91 -4.01 0.82
N PRO A 113 4.62 -4.73 1.92
CA PRO A 113 4.58 -4.18 3.27
C PRO A 113 5.92 -3.61 3.77
N LEU A 114 7.05 -3.98 3.15
CA LEU A 114 8.36 -3.41 3.47
C LEU A 114 8.65 -2.09 2.72
N GLN A 115 7.77 -1.67 1.80
CA GLN A 115 7.87 -0.38 1.14
C GLN A 115 7.23 0.72 2.01
N SER A 116 8.05 1.36 2.86
CA SER A 116 7.60 2.36 3.85
C SER A 116 6.82 3.53 3.24
N ARG A 117 7.20 3.99 2.04
CA ARG A 117 6.48 5.06 1.30
C ARG A 117 5.05 4.65 0.99
N ASN A 118 4.83 3.39 0.57
CA ASN A 118 3.52 2.85 0.26
C ASN A 118 2.71 2.65 1.54
N GLY A 119 3.31 2.08 2.60
CA GLY A 119 2.67 1.94 3.90
C GLY A 119 2.17 3.28 4.43
N TYR A 120 3.00 4.31 4.40
CA TYR A 120 2.61 5.65 4.85
C TYR A 120 1.52 6.29 3.98
N LEU A 121 1.64 6.19 2.65
CA LEU A 121 0.60 6.70 1.75
C LEU A 121 -0.74 6.01 2.03
N ASN A 122 -0.74 4.69 2.02
CA ASN A 122 -1.96 3.90 2.08
C ASN A 122 -2.67 4.02 3.44
N LEU A 123 -1.94 3.85 4.53
CA LEU A 123 -2.55 3.77 5.86
C LEU A 123 -2.64 5.14 6.55
N ALA A 124 -1.58 5.98 6.47
CA ALA A 124 -1.60 7.28 7.15
C ALA A 124 -2.28 8.39 6.34
N LYS A 125 -2.05 8.45 5.01
CA LYS A 125 -2.56 9.56 4.16
C LYS A 125 -3.95 9.30 3.60
N LEU A 126 -4.26 8.04 3.25
CA LEU A 126 -5.54 7.66 2.62
C LEU A 126 -6.52 7.06 3.62
N GLY A 127 -6.05 6.51 4.75
CA GLY A 127 -6.88 5.82 5.72
C GLY A 127 -7.39 4.45 5.24
N ALA A 128 -6.68 3.85 4.28
CA ALA A 128 -6.91 2.45 3.93
C ALA A 128 -6.39 1.54 5.06
N VAL A 129 -6.85 0.30 5.13
CA VAL A 129 -6.43 -0.67 6.15
C VAL A 129 -5.86 -1.92 5.51
N GLY A 130 -4.79 -2.47 6.09
CA GLY A 130 -4.23 -3.76 5.70
C GLY A 130 -5.04 -4.89 6.33
N VAL A 131 -5.68 -5.71 5.50
CA VAL A 131 -6.66 -6.72 5.93
C VAL A 131 -6.24 -8.16 5.69
N GLU A 132 -5.28 -8.38 4.78
CA GLU A 132 -4.83 -9.71 4.36
C GLU A 132 -3.36 -9.65 3.95
N TYR A 133 -2.60 -10.71 4.22
CA TYR A 133 -1.21 -10.88 3.81
C TYR A 133 -1.10 -12.07 2.86
N VAL A 134 -0.54 -11.85 1.67
CA VAL A 134 -0.35 -12.88 0.66
C VAL A 134 1.14 -13.12 0.46
N GLU A 135 1.57 -14.35 0.76
CA GLU A 135 2.92 -14.78 0.49
C GLU A 135 3.16 -14.93 -1.00
N ASN A 136 4.32 -14.53 -1.45
CA ASN A 136 4.80 -14.73 -2.81
C ASN A 136 3.72 -14.52 -3.88
N CYS A 137 2.94 -13.42 -3.72
CA CYS A 137 1.69 -13.12 -4.43
C CYS A 137 1.82 -13.22 -5.97
N TYR A 138 2.98 -12.91 -6.51
CA TYR A 138 3.25 -12.90 -7.95
C TYR A 138 4.30 -13.96 -8.38
N GLY A 139 4.63 -14.90 -7.48
CA GLY A 139 5.70 -15.86 -7.72
C GLY A 139 7.09 -15.20 -7.72
N GLU A 140 8.05 -15.85 -8.38
CA GLU A 140 9.39 -15.29 -8.55
C GLU A 140 9.34 -14.14 -9.55
N MET A 141 9.58 -12.93 -9.07
CA MET A 141 9.65 -11.73 -9.89
C MET A 141 11.12 -11.33 -10.06
N ASN A 142 11.65 -11.48 -11.27
CA ASN A 142 13.00 -11.05 -11.65
C ASN A 142 13.03 -9.58 -12.09
N ASP A 143 12.30 -8.70 -11.42
CA ASP A 143 12.31 -7.27 -11.70
C ASP A 143 13.25 -6.50 -10.76
N ALA A 144 13.58 -5.26 -11.12
CA ALA A 144 14.50 -4.41 -10.38
C ALA A 144 14.00 -4.07 -8.96
N LEU A 145 12.69 -4.15 -8.70
CA LEU A 145 12.10 -3.84 -7.40
C LEU A 145 12.14 -5.03 -6.43
N ASN A 146 11.78 -6.22 -6.90
CA ASN A 146 11.66 -7.40 -6.04
C ASN A 146 12.98 -8.18 -5.96
N GLY A 147 13.78 -8.24 -7.03
CA GLY A 147 14.98 -9.06 -7.10
C GLY A 147 14.63 -10.54 -6.85
N GLN A 148 15.40 -11.21 -5.98
CA GLN A 148 15.14 -12.60 -5.56
C GLN A 148 14.33 -12.71 -4.26
N LEU A 149 13.84 -11.59 -3.71
CA LEU A 149 12.98 -11.62 -2.52
C LEU A 149 11.58 -12.10 -2.88
N PRO A 150 10.95 -12.93 -2.03
CA PRO A 150 9.54 -13.31 -2.20
C PRO A 150 8.65 -12.08 -2.37
N SER A 151 7.73 -12.16 -3.35
CA SER A 151 6.83 -11.05 -3.72
C SER A 151 5.63 -10.92 -2.78
N ASP A 152 5.86 -10.89 -1.47
CA ASP A 152 4.80 -10.77 -0.48
C ASP A 152 4.04 -9.45 -0.62
N ARG A 153 2.75 -9.49 -0.39
CA ARG A 153 1.88 -8.32 -0.51
C ARG A 153 0.92 -8.19 0.67
N PHE A 154 0.72 -6.97 1.12
CA PHE A 154 -0.46 -6.58 1.87
C PHE A 154 -1.60 -6.29 0.90
N ILE A 155 -2.77 -6.88 1.15
CA ILE A 155 -4.02 -6.42 0.56
C ILE A 155 -4.61 -5.35 1.47
N VAL A 156 -4.88 -4.19 0.89
CA VAL A 156 -5.51 -3.08 1.59
C VAL A 156 -6.89 -2.79 1.03
N GLU A 157 -7.78 -2.40 1.92
CA GLU A 157 -9.11 -1.93 1.61
C GLU A 157 -9.27 -0.46 2.00
N TRP A 158 -9.85 0.31 1.11
CA TRP A 158 -10.28 1.67 1.35
C TRP A 158 -11.79 1.77 1.18
N ARG A 159 -12.51 1.81 2.30
CA ARG A 159 -13.97 1.96 2.29
C ARG A 159 -14.33 3.40 1.97
N LEU A 160 -15.22 3.59 0.99
CA LEU A 160 -15.56 4.88 0.42
C LEU A 160 -16.85 5.48 0.99
N ASP A 161 -17.73 4.66 1.52
CA ASP A 161 -19.00 5.02 2.16
C ASP A 161 -18.83 5.56 3.59
N GLU A 162 -17.72 5.22 4.21
CA GLU A 162 -17.36 5.82 5.48
C GLU A 162 -16.77 7.21 5.22
N ARG A 163 -17.42 8.27 5.70
CA ARG A 163 -16.65 9.45 6.05
C ARG A 163 -15.55 8.92 6.96
N VAL A 164 -14.29 9.24 6.66
CA VAL A 164 -13.20 9.11 7.61
C VAL A 164 -13.58 10.04 8.78
N THR A 165 -14.60 9.60 9.54
CA THR A 165 -14.97 10.23 10.78
C THR A 165 -13.84 9.87 11.72
N GLY A 166 -12.80 10.72 11.65
CA GLY A 166 -11.87 10.94 12.74
C GLY A 166 -11.82 9.85 13.83
N GLU A 167 -11.48 8.58 13.45
CA GLU A 167 -10.68 7.85 14.39
C GLU A 167 -9.44 8.72 14.51
N ARG A 168 -9.35 9.46 15.63
CA ARG A 168 -8.32 10.43 15.96
C ARG A 168 -7.02 9.85 15.43
N ASN A 169 -6.41 10.52 14.41
CA ASN A 169 -5.00 10.28 14.13
C ASN A 169 -4.35 10.34 15.50
N LEU A 170 -3.84 9.18 15.96
CA LEU A 170 -3.16 9.12 17.25
C LEU A 170 -2.14 10.24 17.19
N VAL A 171 -2.20 11.15 18.15
CA VAL A 171 -1.26 12.26 18.21
C VAL A 171 0.11 11.63 18.47
N GLU A 172 1.16 12.20 17.92
CA GLU A 172 2.53 11.66 18.06
C GLU A 172 2.88 11.34 19.53
N ALA A 173 2.42 12.17 20.48
CA ALA A 173 2.59 11.92 21.90
C ALA A 173 1.95 10.59 22.39
N ASP A 174 0.82 10.19 21.80
CA ASP A 174 0.17 8.91 22.13
C ASP A 174 0.92 7.74 21.51
N LEU A 175 1.47 7.92 20.31
CA LEU A 175 2.32 6.91 19.63
C LEU A 175 3.64 6.70 20.38
N LEU A 176 4.25 7.77 20.88
CA LEU A 176 5.45 7.68 21.72
C LEU A 176 5.18 6.88 23.00
N LYS A 177 4.03 7.10 23.66
CA LYS A 177 3.61 6.29 24.82
C LYS A 177 3.34 4.83 24.44
N ALA A 178 2.81 4.59 23.23
CA ALA A 178 2.51 3.26 22.73
C ALA A 178 3.75 2.45 22.32
N ARG A 179 4.95 3.03 22.28
CA ARG A 179 6.19 2.33 21.89
C ARG A 179 6.48 1.08 22.70
N ARG A 180 6.09 1.03 23.96
CA ARG A 180 6.17 -0.18 24.81
C ARG A 180 5.34 -1.36 24.27
N LEU A 181 4.43 -1.11 23.35
CA LEU A 181 3.57 -2.10 22.69
C LEU A 181 4.13 -2.50 21.29
N THR A 182 5.40 -2.24 21.04
CA THR A 182 6.07 -2.63 19.80
C THR A 182 6.45 -4.11 19.85
N VAL A 183 5.80 -4.93 19.02
CA VAL A 183 6.02 -6.39 18.91
C VAL A 183 7.08 -6.75 17.88
N LEU A 184 7.43 -5.83 16.96
CA LEU A 184 8.56 -5.93 16.05
C LEU A 184 9.33 -4.61 16.10
N GLU A 185 10.53 -4.65 16.63
CA GLU A 185 11.43 -3.51 16.71
C GLU A 185 12.49 -3.56 15.59
N ALA A 186 13.09 -2.41 15.31
CA ALA A 186 14.25 -2.28 14.46
C ALA A 186 15.49 -2.12 15.35
N GLY A 187 16.16 -3.22 15.62
CA GLY A 187 17.41 -3.22 16.40
C GLY A 187 18.59 -2.74 15.56
N GLN A 188 19.41 -1.85 16.10
CA GLN A 188 20.59 -1.35 15.40
C GLN A 188 21.73 -2.36 15.49
N ARG A 189 22.36 -2.70 14.35
CA ARG A 189 23.59 -3.51 14.25
C ARG A 189 24.83 -2.60 14.40
N ALA A 190 25.99 -3.22 14.64
CA ALA A 190 27.27 -2.50 14.75
C ALA A 190 27.67 -1.76 13.46
N ASP A 191 27.21 -2.22 12.29
CA ASP A 191 27.42 -1.60 10.99
C ASP A 191 26.40 -0.49 10.66
N GLY A 192 25.48 -0.19 11.60
CA GLY A 192 24.46 0.84 11.46
C GLY A 192 23.16 0.35 10.76
N LEU A 193 23.13 -0.87 10.21
CA LEU A 193 21.92 -1.40 9.60
C LEU A 193 20.90 -1.83 10.65
N LEU A 194 19.62 -1.73 10.29
CA LEU A 194 18.50 -2.12 11.15
C LEU A 194 18.13 -3.58 10.92
N ARG A 195 18.11 -4.39 11.99
CA ARG A 195 17.62 -5.78 11.95
C ARG A 195 16.26 -5.92 12.64
N PRO A 196 15.44 -6.92 12.24
CA PRO A 196 14.18 -7.19 12.93
C PRO A 196 14.46 -7.83 14.30
N VAL A 197 13.75 -7.33 15.32
CA VAL A 197 13.80 -7.87 16.69
C VAL A 197 12.37 -8.10 17.16
N LEU A 198 11.97 -9.36 17.26
CA LEU A 198 10.66 -9.74 17.79
C LEU A 198 10.66 -9.60 19.31
N ARG A 199 9.57 -9.05 19.83
CA ARG A 199 9.29 -8.98 21.25
C ARG A 199 8.05 -9.79 21.58
N ASP A 200 8.14 -10.53 22.70
CA ASP A 200 6.97 -11.19 23.27
C ASP A 200 6.23 -10.18 24.15
N ILE A 201 5.08 -9.75 23.67
CA ILE A 201 4.19 -8.82 24.40
C ILE A 201 2.82 -9.49 24.48
N ASP A 202 2.28 -9.61 25.68
CA ASP A 202 0.88 -10.00 25.83
C ASP A 202 -0.02 -8.92 25.24
N GLY A 203 -0.47 -9.17 23.99
CA GLY A 203 -1.33 -8.25 23.25
C GLY A 203 -2.82 -8.39 23.56
N THR A 204 -3.23 -9.31 24.44
CA THR A 204 -4.67 -9.62 24.63
C THR A 204 -5.47 -8.43 25.11
N ALA A 205 -4.92 -7.59 26.01
CA ALA A 205 -5.55 -6.38 26.52
C ALA A 205 -5.02 -5.08 25.90
N ALA A 206 -4.10 -5.16 24.92
CA ALA A 206 -3.51 -3.96 24.33
C ALA A 206 -4.53 -3.24 23.42
N PRO A 207 -4.66 -1.90 23.51
CA PRO A 207 -5.56 -1.12 22.64
C PRO A 207 -5.04 -1.04 21.22
N LEU A 208 -3.74 -1.19 21.03
CA LEU A 208 -3.03 -1.23 19.73
C LEU A 208 -1.70 -1.96 19.90
N LEU A 209 -1.12 -2.39 18.77
CA LEU A 209 0.26 -2.88 18.67
C LEU A 209 1.02 -2.09 17.62
N LEU A 210 2.34 -2.05 17.76
CA LEU A 210 3.24 -1.42 16.80
C LEU A 210 4.20 -2.46 16.20
N THR A 211 4.49 -2.31 14.90
CA THR A 211 5.56 -3.06 14.23
C THR A 211 6.40 -2.11 13.39
N ALA A 212 7.70 -2.10 13.64
CA ALA A 212 8.64 -1.27 12.88
C ALA A 212 9.08 -1.96 11.60
N ILE A 213 9.30 -1.16 10.55
CA ILE A 213 10.05 -1.55 9.34
C ILE A 213 11.04 -0.44 8.97
N PRO A 214 12.17 -0.74 8.30
CA PRO A 214 13.10 0.28 7.83
C PRO A 214 12.45 1.29 6.90
N LEU A 215 12.79 2.58 7.02
CA LEU A 215 12.30 3.62 6.09
C LEU A 215 12.85 3.43 4.68
N ASP A 216 14.11 3.01 4.55
CA ASP A 216 14.75 2.75 3.27
C ASP A 216 15.12 1.26 3.11
N PHE A 217 14.08 0.44 2.99
CA PHE A 217 14.25 -0.99 2.73
C PHE A 217 14.94 -1.30 1.40
N PRO A 218 14.73 -0.56 0.29
CA PRO A 218 15.50 -0.75 -0.92
C PRO A 218 17.01 -0.61 -0.73
N GLN A 219 17.46 0.43 -0.04
CA GLN A 219 18.87 0.64 0.27
C GLN A 219 19.43 -0.49 1.15
N LEU A 220 18.69 -0.90 2.18
CA LEU A 220 19.08 -2.02 3.04
C LEU A 220 19.25 -3.31 2.22
N LYS A 221 18.34 -3.58 1.28
CA LYS A 221 18.39 -4.75 0.39
C LYS A 221 19.64 -4.73 -0.52
N GLU A 222 20.04 -3.58 -1.02
CA GLU A 222 21.26 -3.42 -1.83
C GLU A 222 22.53 -3.65 -1.01
N GLN A 223 22.53 -3.24 0.25
CA GLN A 223 23.69 -3.36 1.16
C GLN A 223 23.81 -4.76 1.77
N ASP A 224 22.72 -5.38 2.16
CA ASP A 224 22.69 -6.70 2.81
C ASP A 224 21.40 -7.45 2.43
N PHE A 225 21.51 -8.28 1.39
CA PHE A 225 20.38 -9.10 0.92
C PHE A 225 19.90 -10.13 1.94
N ALA A 226 20.82 -10.73 2.71
CA ALA A 226 20.48 -11.70 3.74
C ALA A 226 19.64 -11.05 4.85
N LEU A 227 20.00 -9.84 5.26
CA LEU A 227 19.24 -9.05 6.22
C LEU A 227 17.88 -8.63 5.66
N ALA A 228 17.80 -8.30 4.36
CA ALA A 228 16.52 -8.00 3.71
C ALA A 228 15.58 -9.22 3.70
N LEU A 229 16.14 -10.42 3.49
CA LEU A 229 15.38 -11.67 3.61
C LEU A 229 14.92 -11.93 5.05
N GLU A 230 15.76 -11.65 6.05
CA GLU A 230 15.40 -11.73 7.47
C GLU A 230 14.22 -10.83 7.79
N TRP A 231 14.22 -9.57 7.32
CA TRP A 231 13.09 -8.66 7.44
C TRP A 231 11.83 -9.20 6.78
N ARG A 232 11.94 -9.77 5.57
CA ARG A 232 10.81 -10.36 4.84
C ARG A 232 10.18 -11.50 5.63
N LEU A 233 10.98 -12.42 6.13
CA LEU A 233 10.48 -13.58 6.87
C LEU A 233 9.91 -13.21 8.25
N ALA A 234 10.55 -12.29 8.96
CA ALA A 234 10.06 -11.79 10.25
C ALA A 234 8.71 -11.06 10.11
N THR A 235 8.58 -10.17 9.12
CA THR A 235 7.33 -9.46 8.86
C THR A 235 6.25 -10.41 8.36
N ARG A 236 6.56 -11.38 7.51
CA ARG A 236 5.62 -12.41 7.05
C ARG A 236 4.99 -13.15 8.23
N ALA A 237 5.83 -13.79 9.04
CA ALA A 237 5.37 -14.61 10.16
C ALA A 237 4.52 -13.80 11.16
N LEU A 238 4.98 -12.58 11.49
CA LEU A 238 4.26 -11.74 12.46
C LEU A 238 2.96 -11.17 11.88
N PHE A 239 2.98 -10.63 10.66
CA PHE A 239 1.80 -9.97 10.09
C PHE A 239 0.67 -10.96 9.82
N GLN A 240 0.99 -12.16 9.35
CA GLN A 240 0.00 -13.24 9.21
C GLN A 240 -0.59 -13.63 10.57
N ARG A 241 0.25 -13.82 11.59
CA ARG A 241 -0.21 -14.12 12.95
C ARG A 241 -1.15 -13.04 13.47
N LEU A 242 -0.78 -11.77 13.37
CA LEU A 242 -1.62 -10.66 13.82
C LEU A 242 -2.98 -10.63 13.10
N LEU A 243 -2.99 -10.85 11.78
CA LEU A 243 -4.25 -10.89 11.01
C LEU A 243 -5.15 -12.05 11.43
N VAL A 244 -4.59 -13.24 11.68
CA VAL A 244 -5.31 -14.42 12.19
C VAL A 244 -5.86 -14.17 13.59
N GLU A 245 -5.09 -13.50 14.44
CA GLU A 245 -5.53 -13.10 15.80
C GLU A 245 -6.57 -11.97 15.80
N GLY A 246 -7.02 -11.51 14.64
CA GLY A 246 -8.06 -10.49 14.49
C GLY A 246 -7.55 -9.05 14.58
N TRP A 247 -6.27 -8.81 14.33
CA TRP A 247 -5.73 -7.47 14.15
C TRP A 247 -5.80 -7.03 12.68
N ILE A 248 -5.85 -5.72 12.44
CA ILE A 248 -5.71 -5.11 11.12
C ILE A 248 -4.68 -3.98 11.20
N ALA A 249 -3.94 -3.78 10.13
CA ALA A 249 -3.02 -2.63 10.03
C ALA A 249 -3.83 -1.37 9.69
N ALA A 250 -4.18 -0.60 10.73
CA ALA A 250 -5.12 0.51 10.63
C ALA A 250 -4.46 1.90 10.53
N GLY A 251 -3.13 1.97 10.53
CA GLY A 251 -2.41 3.22 10.42
C GLY A 251 -0.91 3.02 10.24
N ALA A 252 -0.21 4.12 10.01
CA ALA A 252 1.25 4.14 9.95
C ALA A 252 1.81 5.46 10.48
N TRP A 253 2.95 5.39 11.15
CA TRP A 253 3.67 6.53 11.69
C TRP A 253 5.14 6.49 11.30
N ARG A 254 5.66 7.60 10.76
CA ARG A 254 7.08 7.73 10.43
C ARG A 254 7.85 8.29 11.63
N CYS A 255 8.87 7.56 12.08
CA CYS A 255 9.85 8.05 13.03
C CYS A 255 11.18 8.25 12.31
N LEU A 256 11.45 9.52 11.93
CA LEU A 256 12.65 9.86 11.17
C LEU A 256 13.93 9.69 12.00
N GLU A 257 13.85 9.97 13.30
CA GLU A 257 14.98 9.84 14.24
C GLU A 257 15.50 8.40 14.34
N GLU A 258 14.60 7.42 14.21
CA GLU A 258 14.93 6.00 14.28
C GLU A 258 15.11 5.36 12.90
N GLY A 259 14.81 6.09 11.83
CA GLY A 259 14.86 5.56 10.47
C GLY A 259 13.81 4.47 10.19
N VAL A 260 12.65 4.52 10.85
CA VAL A 260 11.59 3.50 10.74
C VAL A 260 10.22 4.05 10.41
N LEU A 261 9.40 3.19 9.81
CA LEU A 261 7.95 3.33 9.77
C LEU A 261 7.35 2.34 10.77
N TYR A 262 6.48 2.81 11.65
CA TYR A 262 5.65 1.95 12.47
C TYR A 262 4.31 1.71 11.79
N TYR A 263 3.91 0.44 11.62
CA TYR A 263 2.53 0.06 11.39
C TYR A 263 1.79 0.07 12.72
N ILE A 264 0.57 0.60 12.71
CA ILE A 264 -0.33 0.66 13.87
C ILE A 264 -1.40 -0.39 13.65
N TRP A 265 -1.40 -1.41 14.50
CA TRP A 265 -2.37 -2.49 14.47
C TRP A 265 -3.48 -2.21 15.49
N LYS A 266 -4.72 -2.43 15.09
CA LYS A 266 -5.90 -2.33 15.94
C LYS A 266 -6.72 -3.61 15.83
N ARG A 267 -7.50 -3.93 16.88
CA ARG A 267 -8.44 -5.04 16.80
C ARG A 267 -9.46 -4.78 15.71
N ARG A 268 -9.75 -5.83 14.94
CA ARG A 268 -10.78 -5.79 13.90
C ARG A 268 -12.13 -5.53 14.57
N SER A 269 -12.77 -4.42 14.25
CA SER A 269 -14.15 -4.17 14.66
C SER A 269 -15.12 -4.98 13.78
N GLU A 270 -16.38 -5.14 14.22
CA GLU A 270 -17.44 -5.81 13.46
C GLU A 270 -17.57 -5.28 12.02
N ARG A 271 -17.25 -4.01 11.79
CA ARG A 271 -17.25 -3.36 10.47
C ARG A 271 -16.27 -3.96 9.48
N TRP A 272 -15.20 -4.60 9.98
CA TRP A 272 -14.14 -5.22 9.19
C TRP A 272 -14.24 -6.75 9.21
N GLN A 273 -15.27 -7.33 9.85
CA GLN A 273 -15.56 -8.75 9.76
C GLN A 273 -15.97 -9.01 8.31
N GLN A 274 -15.27 -9.93 7.64
CA GLN A 274 -15.71 -10.46 6.38
C GLN A 274 -17.09 -11.12 6.65
N LYS A 275 -18.11 -10.72 5.91
CA LYS A 275 -19.36 -11.48 5.91
C LYS A 275 -19.03 -12.87 5.40
N GLY A 276 -19.06 -13.83 6.34
CA GLY A 276 -19.12 -15.26 6.15
C GLY A 276 -18.24 -15.86 5.06
N GLU A 277 -17.15 -16.53 5.45
CA GLU A 277 -16.91 -17.87 4.96
C GLU A 277 -18.01 -18.75 5.56
N GLU A 278 -19.19 -18.72 4.98
CA GLU A 278 -20.11 -19.85 5.02
C GLU A 278 -19.74 -20.72 3.83
N GLU A 279 -19.39 -21.97 4.14
CA GLU A 279 -18.89 -23.08 3.33
C GLU A 279 -19.55 -23.25 1.96
#